data_99db733ec12e6e7d2284f903ea219ae7
#
_entry.id   99db733ec12e6e7d2284f903ea219ae7
#
_cell.length_a   1.000
_cell.length_b   1.000
_cell.length_c   1.000
_cell.angle_alpha   90.00
_cell.angle_beta   90.00
_cell.angle_gamma   90.00
#
_symmetry.space_group_name_H-M   'P 1'
#
loop_
_entity.id
_entity.type
_entity.pdbx_description
1 polymer ?
#
loop_
_entity_poly.entity_id
_entity_poly.type
_entity_poly.pdbx_seq_one_letter_code
_entity_poly.pdbx_strand_id
1 'polypeptide(L)'
;MRVIVRFRAIALGLAVTVAGCASPPAAEVDAAKAAVDKAAADRADQYAAESLKAAQDAKAALDAELKAQEGKLIKSYDKTKELAVAAKAAGDKAAADAVAGKQKADAVAAKQKADAAAREKVRLAAVRPGGRIMPPKKIKDVQPVYPALAQSARVSGEVTIEATIGPDGKVIDAKVVRSIPLLDEAALTAVRQWEYLPTMLNGVPVPVLVTVTINFAR
;
A
#
# COMPACT_ATOMS: atom_id res chain seq x y z
N MET A 1 -13.60 32.63 -9.85
CA MET A 1 -14.26 31.52 -10.56
C MET A 1 -15.12 30.78 -9.54
N ARG A 2 -16.43 31.08 -9.51
CA ARG A 2 -17.38 30.55 -8.50
C ARG A 2 -17.92 29.20 -9.00
N VAL A 3 -17.60 28.12 -8.28
CA VAL A 3 -18.17 26.79 -8.55
C VAL A 3 -19.53 26.71 -7.86
N ILE A 4 -20.59 26.69 -8.67
CA ILE A 4 -21.96 26.52 -8.21
C ILE A 4 -22.21 25.01 -8.05
N VAL A 5 -22.23 24.55 -6.80
CA VAL A 5 -22.67 23.20 -6.46
C VAL A 5 -24.20 23.18 -6.50
N ARG A 6 -24.75 22.53 -7.52
CA ARG A 6 -26.20 22.30 -7.61
C ARG A 6 -26.57 21.08 -6.77
N PHE A 7 -27.10 21.30 -5.58
CA PHE A 7 -27.83 20.27 -4.83
C PHE A 7 -29.11 19.90 -5.61
N ARG A 8 -29.16 18.68 -6.12
CA ARG A 8 -30.41 18.05 -6.56
C ARG A 8 -31.07 17.44 -5.33
N ALA A 9 -32.15 18.08 -4.90
CA ALA A 9 -33.08 17.53 -3.93
C ALA A 9 -33.76 16.30 -4.54
N ILE A 10 -33.48 15.13 -3.98
CA ILE A 10 -34.22 13.90 -4.26
C ILE A 10 -35.46 13.95 -3.38
N ALA A 11 -36.63 14.19 -4.01
CA ALA A 11 -37.91 14.11 -3.36
C ALA A 11 -38.19 12.68 -2.92
N LEU A 12 -38.24 12.45 -1.60
CA LEU A 12 -38.62 11.19 -0.98
C LEU A 12 -40.15 11.05 -1.11
N GLY A 13 -40.60 10.35 -2.14
CA GLY A 13 -42.03 9.99 -2.31
C GLY A 13 -42.38 8.90 -1.29
N LEU A 14 -43.13 9.28 -0.25
CA LEU A 14 -43.74 8.37 0.71
C LEU A 14 -44.92 7.67 0.05
N ALA A 15 -44.73 6.50 -0.56
CA ALA A 15 -45.83 5.66 -1.02
C ALA A 15 -46.30 4.78 0.15
N VAL A 16 -47.41 5.20 0.75
CA VAL A 16 -48.19 4.36 1.67
C VAL A 16 -48.92 3.32 0.84
N THR A 17 -48.46 2.07 0.82
CA THR A 17 -49.19 0.95 0.23
C THR A 17 -49.94 0.16 1.31
N VAL A 18 -51.24 0.10 1.09
CA VAL A 18 -52.28 -0.61 1.83
C VAL A 18 -51.96 -2.12 1.95
N ALA A 19 -52.22 -2.68 3.12
CA ALA A 19 -52.10 -4.08 3.45
C ALA A 19 -52.91 -4.98 2.50
N GLY A 20 -52.19 -5.86 1.77
CA GLY A 20 -52.82 -6.92 0.97
C GLY A 20 -51.75 -7.88 0.48
N CYS A 21 -51.78 -9.10 0.96
CA CYS A 21 -50.91 -10.24 0.62
C CYS A 21 -49.40 -9.92 0.77
N ALA A 22 -48.80 -10.45 1.83
CA ALA A 22 -47.35 -10.26 2.07
C ALA A 22 -46.51 -10.80 0.90
N SER A 23 -46.11 -9.88 0.01
CA SER A 23 -45.14 -10.15 -1.05
C SER A 23 -43.73 -9.85 -0.54
N PRO A 24 -42.70 -10.54 -1.03
CA PRO A 24 -41.32 -10.24 -0.68
C PRO A 24 -41.00 -8.76 -0.97
N PRO A 25 -40.21 -8.06 -0.14
CA PRO A 25 -39.77 -6.70 -0.41
C PRO A 25 -38.71 -6.68 -1.52
N ALA A 26 -39.15 -6.90 -2.77
CA ALA A 26 -38.25 -7.12 -3.90
C ALA A 26 -37.28 -5.96 -4.12
N ALA A 27 -37.75 -4.73 -3.98
CA ALA A 27 -36.90 -3.56 -4.20
C ALA A 27 -35.75 -3.46 -3.19
N GLU A 28 -36.01 -3.74 -1.92
CA GLU A 28 -35.00 -3.74 -0.85
C GLU A 28 -34.01 -4.91 -1.00
N VAL A 29 -34.52 -6.06 -1.40
CA VAL A 29 -33.69 -7.25 -1.65
C VAL A 29 -32.76 -7.02 -2.84
N ASP A 30 -33.27 -6.49 -3.94
CA ASP A 30 -32.49 -6.21 -5.14
C ASP A 30 -31.45 -5.10 -4.87
N ALA A 31 -31.81 -4.06 -4.11
CA ALA A 31 -30.89 -3.02 -3.69
C ALA A 31 -29.75 -3.57 -2.79
N ALA A 32 -30.07 -4.51 -1.90
CA ALA A 32 -29.07 -5.15 -1.05
C ALA A 32 -28.08 -6.01 -1.87
N LYS A 33 -28.59 -6.82 -2.79
CA LYS A 33 -27.76 -7.63 -3.68
C LYS A 33 -26.87 -6.76 -4.56
N ALA A 34 -27.43 -5.73 -5.17
CA ALA A 34 -26.68 -4.80 -6.02
C ALA A 34 -25.58 -4.06 -5.24
N ALA A 35 -25.79 -3.70 -3.97
CA ALA A 35 -24.78 -3.05 -3.14
C ALA A 35 -23.58 -3.99 -2.87
N VAL A 36 -23.83 -5.27 -2.59
CA VAL A 36 -22.77 -6.26 -2.36
C VAL A 36 -22.02 -6.57 -3.67
N ASP A 37 -22.72 -6.71 -4.77
CA ASP A 37 -22.13 -6.97 -6.09
C ASP A 37 -21.27 -5.76 -6.55
N LYS A 38 -21.73 -4.54 -6.27
CA LYS A 38 -20.94 -3.32 -6.49
C LYS A 38 -19.66 -3.31 -5.68
N ALA A 39 -19.70 -3.68 -4.40
CA ALA A 39 -18.50 -3.76 -3.57
C ALA A 39 -17.47 -4.73 -4.16
N ALA A 40 -17.89 -5.87 -4.71
CA ALA A 40 -17.00 -6.80 -5.40
C ALA A 40 -16.42 -6.19 -6.69
N ALA A 41 -17.25 -5.46 -7.47
CA ALA A 41 -16.81 -4.76 -8.68
C ALA A 41 -15.80 -3.64 -8.38
N ASP A 42 -15.95 -2.97 -7.24
CA ASP A 42 -15.02 -1.93 -6.75
C ASP A 42 -13.74 -2.53 -6.15
N ARG A 43 -13.50 -3.84 -6.31
CA ARG A 43 -12.32 -4.59 -5.84
C ARG A 43 -12.15 -4.56 -4.32
N ALA A 44 -13.26 -4.66 -3.60
CA ALA A 44 -13.23 -4.74 -2.14
C ALA A 44 -12.49 -6.00 -1.63
N ASP A 45 -12.38 -7.05 -2.43
CA ASP A 45 -11.54 -8.22 -2.19
C ASP A 45 -10.06 -7.85 -1.96
N GLN A 46 -9.57 -6.86 -2.68
CA GLN A 46 -8.19 -6.42 -2.61
C GLN A 46 -7.96 -5.31 -1.57
N TYR A 47 -8.92 -4.39 -1.42
CA TYR A 47 -8.72 -3.16 -0.65
C TYR A 47 -9.51 -3.10 0.66
N ALA A 48 -10.53 -3.96 0.83
CA ALA A 48 -11.44 -3.99 1.98
C ALA A 48 -12.01 -5.40 2.23
N ALA A 49 -11.16 -6.42 2.23
CA ALA A 49 -11.57 -7.83 2.29
C ALA A 49 -12.48 -8.17 3.49
N GLU A 50 -12.22 -7.59 4.66
CA GLU A 50 -13.05 -7.81 5.86
C GLU A 50 -14.45 -7.22 5.69
N SER A 51 -14.56 -6.00 5.16
CA SER A 51 -15.84 -5.35 4.90
C SER A 51 -16.64 -6.08 3.82
N LEU A 52 -15.96 -6.58 2.78
CA LEU A 52 -16.60 -7.41 1.74
C LEU A 52 -17.14 -8.73 2.31
N LYS A 53 -16.36 -9.40 3.16
CA LYS A 53 -16.81 -10.62 3.82
C LYS A 53 -18.05 -10.37 4.66
N ALA A 54 -18.06 -9.31 5.48
CA ALA A 54 -19.23 -8.95 6.26
C ALA A 54 -20.48 -8.67 5.38
N ALA A 55 -20.30 -8.05 4.22
CA ALA A 55 -21.38 -7.81 3.26
C ALA A 55 -21.90 -9.12 2.62
N GLN A 56 -21.00 -10.05 2.29
CA GLN A 56 -21.35 -11.37 1.77
C GLN A 56 -22.10 -12.21 2.82
N ASP A 57 -21.66 -12.19 4.08
CA ASP A 57 -22.32 -12.87 5.19
C ASP A 57 -23.72 -12.31 5.42
N ALA A 58 -23.90 -10.99 5.37
CA ALA A 58 -25.21 -10.34 5.48
C ALA A 58 -26.14 -10.69 4.28
N LYS A 59 -25.60 -10.78 3.06
CA LYS A 59 -26.35 -11.24 1.87
C LYS A 59 -26.77 -12.71 2.03
N ALA A 60 -25.89 -13.56 2.52
CA ALA A 60 -26.20 -14.96 2.76
C ALA A 60 -27.30 -15.15 3.81
N ALA A 61 -27.29 -14.34 4.86
CA ALA A 61 -28.37 -14.36 5.88
C ALA A 61 -29.72 -13.91 5.27
N LEU A 62 -29.72 -12.90 4.42
CA LEU A 62 -30.91 -12.45 3.67
C LEU A 62 -31.47 -13.54 2.75
N ASP A 63 -30.60 -14.19 1.97
CA ASP A 63 -31.00 -15.26 1.05
C ASP A 63 -31.53 -16.49 1.81
N ALA A 64 -30.96 -16.82 2.98
CA ALA A 64 -31.45 -17.89 3.84
C ALA A 64 -32.84 -17.59 4.42
N GLU A 65 -33.10 -16.34 4.84
CA GLU A 65 -34.42 -15.94 5.35
C GLU A 65 -35.48 -15.95 4.24
N LEU A 66 -35.14 -15.46 3.02
CA LEU A 66 -36.05 -15.54 1.87
C LEU A 66 -36.46 -16.97 1.58
N LYS A 67 -35.49 -17.88 1.54
CA LYS A 67 -35.75 -19.32 1.33
C LYS A 67 -36.59 -19.93 2.47
N ALA A 68 -36.36 -19.52 3.69
CA ALA A 68 -37.15 -19.99 4.84
C ALA A 68 -38.62 -19.53 4.77
N GLN A 69 -38.90 -18.40 4.15
CA GLN A 69 -40.28 -17.91 3.96
C GLN A 69 -41.03 -18.60 2.84
N GLU A 70 -40.35 -19.17 1.81
CA GLU A 70 -40.97 -19.86 0.69
C GLU A 70 -41.82 -21.06 1.14
N GLY A 71 -41.37 -21.78 2.17
CA GLY A 71 -42.07 -22.98 2.71
C GLY A 71 -43.18 -22.69 3.73
N LYS A 72 -43.43 -21.43 4.10
CA LYS A 72 -44.43 -21.08 5.10
C LYS A 72 -45.81 -20.78 4.48
N LEU A 73 -46.86 -21.26 5.14
CA LEU A 73 -48.25 -20.97 4.78
C LEU A 73 -48.60 -19.51 5.09
N ILE A 74 -48.09 -18.98 6.22
CA ILE A 74 -48.25 -17.59 6.60
C ILE A 74 -46.85 -16.96 6.53
N LYS A 75 -46.66 -16.03 5.61
CA LYS A 75 -45.40 -15.37 5.36
C LYS A 75 -45.31 -14.03 6.09
N SER A 76 -44.19 -13.77 6.78
CA SER A 76 -43.84 -12.46 7.34
C SER A 76 -42.49 -12.05 6.81
N TYR A 77 -42.41 -10.85 6.25
CA TYR A 77 -41.21 -10.30 5.63
C TYR A 77 -40.55 -9.18 6.45
N ASP A 78 -40.96 -8.96 7.69
CA ASP A 78 -40.36 -7.91 8.53
C ASP A 78 -38.89 -8.15 8.76
N LYS A 79 -38.53 -9.40 9.13
CA LYS A 79 -37.11 -9.81 9.26
C LYS A 79 -36.36 -9.76 7.93
N THR A 80 -37.03 -10.09 6.81
CA THR A 80 -36.44 -10.00 5.48
C THR A 80 -36.08 -8.54 5.12
N LYS A 81 -36.93 -7.57 5.47
CA LYS A 81 -36.66 -6.14 5.28
C LYS A 81 -35.48 -5.68 6.13
N GLU A 82 -35.45 -6.09 7.40
CA GLU A 82 -34.34 -5.76 8.31
C GLU A 82 -33.01 -6.29 7.77
N LEU A 83 -32.95 -7.55 7.34
CA LEU A 83 -31.77 -8.16 6.74
C LEU A 83 -31.38 -7.52 5.41
N ALA A 84 -32.34 -7.11 4.59
CA ALA A 84 -32.05 -6.41 3.35
C ALA A 84 -31.41 -5.03 3.60
N VAL A 85 -31.91 -4.29 4.58
CA VAL A 85 -31.32 -3.01 4.98
C VAL A 85 -29.90 -3.23 5.52
N ALA A 86 -29.70 -4.23 6.36
CA ALA A 86 -28.38 -4.56 6.91
C ALA A 86 -27.38 -4.99 5.80
N ALA A 87 -27.80 -5.85 4.87
CA ALA A 87 -26.95 -6.30 3.76
C ALA A 87 -26.61 -5.14 2.80
N LYS A 88 -27.57 -4.26 2.54
CA LYS A 88 -27.31 -3.04 1.75
C LYS A 88 -26.29 -2.13 2.43
N ALA A 89 -26.47 -1.85 3.71
CA ALA A 89 -25.54 -1.00 4.48
C ALA A 89 -24.13 -1.60 4.52
N ALA A 90 -24.01 -2.92 4.70
CA ALA A 90 -22.73 -3.62 4.66
C ALA A 90 -22.07 -3.56 3.28
N GLY A 91 -22.85 -3.71 2.20
CA GLY A 91 -22.37 -3.58 0.82
C GLY A 91 -21.90 -2.16 0.50
N ASP A 92 -22.68 -1.14 0.84
CA ASP A 92 -22.33 0.27 0.64
C ASP A 92 -21.05 0.62 1.42
N LYS A 93 -20.91 0.13 2.64
CA LYS A 93 -19.70 0.29 3.46
C LYS A 93 -18.49 -0.37 2.81
N ALA A 94 -18.62 -1.62 2.34
CA ALA A 94 -17.53 -2.34 1.69
C ALA A 94 -17.06 -1.63 0.41
N ALA A 95 -17.97 -1.09 -0.38
CA ALA A 95 -17.65 -0.29 -1.57
C ALA A 95 -16.92 1.02 -1.19
N ALA A 96 -17.35 1.72 -0.15
CA ALA A 96 -16.69 2.93 0.32
C ALA A 96 -15.28 2.64 0.87
N ASP A 97 -15.13 1.58 1.66
CA ASP A 97 -13.84 1.14 2.21
C ASP A 97 -12.87 0.72 1.08
N ALA A 98 -13.37 0.07 0.02
CA ALA A 98 -12.58 -0.30 -1.15
C ALA A 98 -12.03 0.93 -1.90
N VAL A 99 -12.86 1.94 -2.13
CA VAL A 99 -12.44 3.21 -2.75
C VAL A 99 -11.38 3.90 -1.89
N ALA A 100 -11.59 3.99 -0.57
CA ALA A 100 -10.63 4.59 0.34
C ALA A 100 -9.31 3.80 0.40
N GLY A 101 -9.37 2.48 0.42
CA GLY A 101 -8.21 1.59 0.38
C GLY A 101 -7.40 1.76 -0.90
N LYS A 102 -8.07 1.81 -2.05
CA LYS A 102 -7.44 2.06 -3.34
C LYS A 102 -6.73 3.42 -3.38
N GLN A 103 -7.41 4.49 -2.93
CA GLN A 103 -6.80 5.83 -2.88
C GLN A 103 -5.53 5.85 -2.02
N LYS A 104 -5.53 5.17 -0.87
CA LYS A 104 -4.33 5.04 -0.02
C LYS A 104 -3.21 4.28 -0.73
N ALA A 105 -3.53 3.17 -1.40
CA ALA A 105 -2.56 2.38 -2.16
C ALA A 105 -1.95 3.21 -3.31
N ASP A 106 -2.78 3.91 -4.08
CA ASP A 106 -2.35 4.77 -5.19
C ASP A 106 -1.46 5.94 -4.69
N ALA A 107 -1.81 6.56 -3.55
CA ALA A 107 -1.00 7.61 -2.93
C ALA A 107 0.37 7.11 -2.45
N VAL A 108 0.42 5.90 -1.86
CA VAL A 108 1.69 5.26 -1.46
C VAL A 108 2.54 4.96 -2.69
N ALA A 109 1.95 4.39 -3.74
CA ALA A 109 2.65 4.08 -4.99
C ALA A 109 3.19 5.35 -5.68
N ALA A 110 2.39 6.43 -5.72
CA ALA A 110 2.80 7.71 -6.26
C ALA A 110 3.97 8.31 -5.48
N LYS A 111 3.93 8.26 -4.14
CA LYS A 111 5.03 8.72 -3.29
C LYS A 111 6.30 7.91 -3.52
N GLN A 112 6.20 6.59 -3.56
CA GLN A 112 7.36 5.71 -3.83
C GLN A 112 7.99 6.01 -5.19
N LYS A 113 7.16 6.23 -6.23
CA LYS A 113 7.64 6.60 -7.57
C LYS A 113 8.32 7.97 -7.57
N ALA A 114 7.77 8.95 -6.86
CA ALA A 114 8.37 10.28 -6.72
C ALA A 114 9.71 10.22 -5.97
N ASP A 115 9.78 9.47 -4.87
CA ASP A 115 11.00 9.27 -4.08
C ASP A 115 12.08 8.56 -4.90
N ALA A 116 11.70 7.53 -5.70
CA ALA A 116 12.62 6.84 -6.59
C ALA A 116 13.17 7.77 -7.69
N ALA A 117 12.31 8.58 -8.30
CA ALA A 117 12.74 9.56 -9.32
C ALA A 117 13.65 10.65 -8.72
N ALA A 118 13.37 11.10 -7.49
CA ALA A 118 14.23 12.05 -6.79
C ALA A 118 15.61 11.46 -6.49
N ARG A 119 15.68 10.22 -6.01
CA ARG A 119 16.94 9.49 -5.78
C ARG A 119 17.75 9.34 -7.07
N GLU A 120 17.10 8.95 -8.16
CA GLU A 120 17.74 8.81 -9.47
C GLU A 120 18.31 10.14 -9.97
N LYS A 121 17.56 11.24 -9.82
CA LYS A 121 18.05 12.57 -10.16
C LYS A 121 19.31 12.96 -9.36
N VAL A 122 19.34 12.66 -8.07
CA VAL A 122 20.51 12.93 -7.22
C VAL A 122 21.67 12.01 -7.62
N ARG A 123 21.42 10.75 -7.92
CA ARG A 123 22.43 9.80 -8.41
C ARG A 123 23.09 10.27 -9.71
N LEU A 124 22.30 10.75 -10.66
CA LEU A 124 22.81 11.28 -11.94
C LEU A 124 23.61 12.58 -11.77
N ALA A 125 23.29 13.36 -10.73
CA ALA A 125 24.01 14.58 -10.39
C ALA A 125 25.26 14.32 -9.50
N ALA A 126 25.46 13.09 -9.03
CA ALA A 126 26.56 12.76 -8.14
C ALA A 126 27.92 12.84 -8.85
N VAL A 127 28.85 13.54 -8.23
CA VAL A 127 30.20 13.75 -8.74
C VAL A 127 31.13 12.70 -8.14
N ARG A 128 32.04 12.14 -8.95
CA ARG A 128 33.06 11.22 -8.45
C ARG A 128 34.17 12.02 -7.76
N PRO A 129 34.65 11.59 -6.56
CA PRO A 129 35.81 12.22 -5.93
C PRO A 129 37.01 12.16 -6.85
N GLY A 130 37.70 13.29 -6.98
CA GLY A 130 38.90 13.43 -7.81
C GLY A 130 39.25 14.90 -8.03
N GLY A 131 40.51 15.20 -8.26
CA GLY A 131 40.99 16.55 -8.43
C GLY A 131 40.74 17.45 -7.22
N ARG A 132 39.79 18.39 -7.31
CA ARG A 132 39.47 19.35 -6.23
C ARG A 132 38.48 18.80 -5.18
N ILE A 133 37.91 17.60 -5.41
CA ILE A 133 36.91 17.01 -4.52
C ILE A 133 37.58 15.98 -3.62
N MET A 134 37.67 16.27 -2.35
CA MET A 134 38.18 15.32 -1.35
C MET A 134 37.18 14.18 -1.12
N PRO A 135 37.65 12.94 -0.93
CA PRO A 135 36.77 11.84 -0.54
C PRO A 135 36.01 12.18 0.74
N PRO A 136 34.71 11.85 0.82
CA PRO A 136 33.91 12.14 2.01
C PRO A 136 34.45 11.36 3.22
N LYS A 137 34.58 12.02 4.36
CA LYS A 137 35.02 11.41 5.60
C LYS A 137 33.83 10.70 6.26
N LYS A 138 33.96 9.38 6.49
CA LYS A 138 32.96 8.60 7.21
C LYS A 138 32.95 8.98 8.69
N ILE A 139 31.77 9.31 9.24
CA ILE A 139 31.54 9.70 10.64
C ILE A 139 30.81 8.61 11.43
N LYS A 140 30.00 7.79 10.75
CA LYS A 140 29.32 6.65 11.36
C LYS A 140 29.57 5.41 10.53
N ASP A 141 30.10 4.38 11.17
CA ASP A 141 30.40 3.09 10.58
C ASP A 141 29.56 2.01 11.24
N VAL A 142 28.79 1.27 10.45
CA VAL A 142 28.00 0.13 10.90
C VAL A 142 28.62 -1.11 10.28
N GLN A 143 29.08 -2.04 11.12
CA GLN A 143 29.65 -3.30 10.65
C GLN A 143 28.53 -4.19 10.07
N PRO A 144 28.77 -4.87 8.96
CA PRO A 144 27.83 -5.81 8.41
C PRO A 144 27.68 -7.04 9.33
N VAL A 145 26.43 -7.46 9.53
CA VAL A 145 26.13 -8.70 10.24
C VAL A 145 26.41 -9.87 9.29
N TYR A 146 27.32 -10.74 9.67
CA TYR A 146 27.65 -11.92 8.85
C TYR A 146 26.46 -12.90 8.85
N PRO A 147 25.81 -13.19 7.71
CA PRO A 147 24.65 -14.08 7.67
C PRO A 147 25.00 -15.51 8.12
N ALA A 148 24.14 -16.11 8.95
CA ALA A 148 24.35 -17.47 9.46
C ALA A 148 24.50 -18.52 8.33
N LEU A 149 23.75 -18.34 7.25
CA LEU A 149 23.83 -19.20 6.07
C LEU A 149 25.19 -19.09 5.38
N ALA A 150 25.74 -17.89 5.25
CA ALA A 150 27.07 -17.68 4.67
C ALA A 150 28.17 -18.24 5.59
N GLN A 151 27.98 -18.13 6.92
CA GLN A 151 28.91 -18.75 7.89
C GLN A 151 28.91 -20.28 7.78
N SER A 152 27.75 -20.91 7.74
CA SER A 152 27.61 -22.37 7.62
C SER A 152 28.16 -22.89 6.29
N ALA A 153 27.92 -22.15 5.20
CA ALA A 153 28.43 -22.46 3.87
C ALA A 153 29.90 -22.06 3.67
N ARG A 154 30.54 -21.47 4.70
CA ARG A 154 31.93 -21.01 4.67
C ARG A 154 32.25 -20.03 3.53
N VAL A 155 31.29 -19.20 3.13
CA VAL A 155 31.46 -18.20 2.09
C VAL A 155 32.05 -16.93 2.69
N SER A 156 33.25 -16.55 2.27
CA SER A 156 33.95 -15.31 2.65
C SER A 156 34.42 -14.56 1.40
N GLY A 157 34.79 -13.31 1.54
CA GLY A 157 35.32 -12.51 0.44
C GLY A 157 34.96 -11.04 0.54
N GLU A 158 35.21 -10.33 -0.55
CA GLU A 158 35.03 -8.89 -0.62
C GLU A 158 33.82 -8.53 -1.49
N VAL A 159 32.89 -7.79 -0.91
CA VAL A 159 31.76 -7.18 -1.63
C VAL A 159 32.09 -5.73 -1.92
N THR A 160 32.06 -5.33 -3.18
CA THR A 160 32.30 -3.96 -3.59
C THR A 160 30.97 -3.30 -3.93
N ILE A 161 30.72 -2.16 -3.29
CA ILE A 161 29.48 -1.39 -3.41
C ILE A 161 29.80 0.01 -3.92
N GLU A 162 29.09 0.44 -4.94
CA GLU A 162 29.04 1.85 -5.36
C GLU A 162 27.92 2.53 -4.58
N ALA A 163 28.26 3.51 -3.75
CA ALA A 163 27.32 4.23 -2.91
C ALA A 163 27.26 5.70 -3.31
N THR A 164 26.05 6.24 -3.40
CA THR A 164 25.81 7.67 -3.61
C THR A 164 25.51 8.31 -2.25
N ILE A 165 26.39 9.23 -1.86
CA ILE A 165 26.24 10.02 -0.64
C ILE A 165 25.55 11.31 -1.00
N GLY A 166 24.47 11.64 -0.31
CA GLY A 166 23.73 12.88 -0.49
C GLY A 166 24.46 14.11 0.05
N PRO A 167 23.95 15.31 -0.27
CA PRO A 167 24.49 16.57 0.24
C PRO A 167 24.36 16.70 1.77
N ASP A 168 23.52 15.88 2.40
CA ASP A 168 23.37 15.75 3.86
C ASP A 168 24.33 14.76 4.50
N GLY A 169 25.19 14.10 3.72
CA GLY A 169 26.14 13.09 4.18
C GLY A 169 25.56 11.68 4.35
N LYS A 170 24.27 11.46 4.06
CA LYS A 170 23.65 10.13 4.15
C LYS A 170 23.77 9.37 2.85
N VAL A 171 23.82 8.04 2.97
CA VAL A 171 23.77 7.17 1.80
C VAL A 171 22.34 7.14 1.26
N ILE A 172 22.14 7.70 0.07
CA ILE A 172 20.83 7.78 -0.61
C ILE A 172 20.60 6.65 -1.59
N ASP A 173 21.67 6.07 -2.14
CA ASP A 173 21.62 4.91 -3.01
C ASP A 173 22.88 4.05 -2.81
N ALA A 174 22.75 2.72 -2.99
CA ALA A 174 23.84 1.77 -2.89
C ALA A 174 23.61 0.59 -3.84
N LYS A 175 24.59 0.33 -4.70
CA LYS A 175 24.53 -0.74 -5.71
C LYS A 175 25.75 -1.63 -5.60
N VAL A 176 25.54 -2.96 -5.58
CA VAL A 176 26.64 -3.92 -5.62
C VAL A 176 27.28 -3.95 -7.00
N VAL A 177 28.58 -3.74 -7.04
CA VAL A 177 29.43 -3.82 -8.25
C VAL A 177 30.11 -5.18 -8.35
N ARG A 178 30.64 -5.68 -7.21
CA ARG A 178 31.20 -7.01 -7.10
C ARG A 178 30.40 -7.79 -6.06
N SER A 179 29.69 -8.80 -6.54
CA SER A 179 28.69 -9.57 -5.79
C SER A 179 29.25 -10.84 -5.20
N ILE A 180 28.84 -11.13 -3.96
CA ILE A 180 28.86 -12.47 -3.34
C ILE A 180 27.45 -12.72 -2.81
N PRO A 181 26.60 -13.51 -3.50
CA PRO A 181 25.15 -13.54 -3.29
C PRO A 181 24.68 -13.69 -1.84
N LEU A 182 25.38 -14.48 -1.02
CA LEU A 182 25.03 -14.67 0.40
C LEU A 182 25.47 -13.51 1.32
N LEU A 183 26.28 -12.57 0.82
CA LEU A 183 26.87 -11.48 1.60
C LEU A 183 26.35 -10.10 1.15
N ASP A 184 25.80 -9.99 -0.05
CA ASP A 184 25.41 -8.73 -0.67
C ASP A 184 24.38 -7.96 0.15
N GLU A 185 23.35 -8.64 0.65
CA GLU A 185 22.28 -8.01 1.42
C GLU A 185 22.79 -7.47 2.76
N ALA A 186 23.64 -8.23 3.43
CA ALA A 186 24.27 -7.81 4.69
C ALA A 186 25.18 -6.59 4.47
N ALA A 187 25.94 -6.58 3.37
CA ALA A 187 26.80 -5.49 2.97
C ALA A 187 25.98 -4.22 2.64
N LEU A 188 24.94 -4.35 1.82
CA LEU A 188 24.03 -3.24 1.48
C LEU A 188 23.33 -2.65 2.70
N THR A 189 22.87 -3.52 3.62
CA THR A 189 22.19 -3.09 4.85
C THR A 189 23.12 -2.27 5.75
N ALA A 190 24.39 -2.67 5.86
CA ALA A 190 25.38 -1.92 6.62
C ALA A 190 25.70 -0.57 5.96
N VAL A 191 26.00 -0.57 4.65
CA VAL A 191 26.36 0.65 3.92
C VAL A 191 25.25 1.70 3.96
N ARG A 192 23.98 1.30 3.86
CA ARG A 192 22.84 2.22 3.94
C ARG A 192 22.70 2.95 5.28
N GLN A 193 23.33 2.44 6.33
CA GLN A 193 23.32 3.05 7.67
C GLN A 193 24.56 3.91 7.93
N TRP A 194 25.53 3.95 7.01
CA TRP A 194 26.71 4.79 7.15
C TRP A 194 26.38 6.26 6.95
N GLU A 195 27.09 7.09 7.68
CA GLU A 195 26.97 8.54 7.56
C GLU A 195 28.36 9.13 7.32
N TYR A 196 28.39 10.17 6.52
CA TYR A 196 29.60 10.87 6.09
C TYR A 196 29.47 12.37 6.35
N LEU A 197 30.59 13.06 6.44
CA LEU A 197 30.56 14.51 6.38
C LEU A 197 30.13 14.95 4.97
N PRO A 198 29.26 15.98 4.86
CA PRO A 198 28.89 16.56 3.58
C PRO A 198 30.11 16.96 2.76
N THR A 199 30.16 16.57 1.51
CA THR A 199 31.22 16.97 0.58
C THR A 199 30.89 18.31 -0.02
N MET A 200 31.81 19.25 0.10
CA MET A 200 31.65 20.61 -0.43
C MET A 200 32.39 20.78 -1.75
N LEU A 201 31.72 21.37 -2.73
CA LEU A 201 32.30 21.85 -3.97
C LEU A 201 32.03 23.36 -4.06
N ASN A 202 33.12 24.18 -3.99
CA ASN A 202 32.99 25.64 -3.98
C ASN A 202 32.05 26.18 -2.88
N GLY A 203 32.05 25.54 -1.70
CA GLY A 203 31.19 25.94 -0.58
C GLY A 203 29.75 25.46 -0.63
N VAL A 204 29.39 24.69 -1.67
CA VAL A 204 28.04 24.11 -1.83
C VAL A 204 28.11 22.58 -1.57
N PRO A 205 27.24 22.02 -0.73
CA PRO A 205 27.19 20.59 -0.53
C PRO A 205 26.69 19.90 -1.80
N VAL A 206 27.46 18.90 -2.25
CA VAL A 206 27.16 18.15 -3.49
C VAL A 206 27.07 16.66 -3.22
N PRO A 207 26.20 15.93 -3.94
CA PRO A 207 26.19 14.49 -3.88
C PRO A 207 27.46 13.91 -4.51
N VAL A 208 28.00 12.84 -3.89
CA VAL A 208 29.21 12.18 -4.38
C VAL A 208 29.00 10.67 -4.52
N LEU A 209 29.63 10.10 -5.54
CA LEU A 209 29.62 8.69 -5.82
C LEU A 209 30.94 8.07 -5.31
N VAL A 210 30.86 7.16 -4.35
CA VAL A 210 32.03 6.50 -3.77
C VAL A 210 31.95 4.99 -3.96
N THR A 211 33.12 4.37 -4.15
CA THR A 211 33.23 2.91 -4.15
C THR A 211 33.77 2.47 -2.82
N VAL A 212 33.05 1.59 -2.14
CA VAL A 212 33.45 1.02 -0.85
C VAL A 212 33.57 -0.49 -0.96
N THR A 213 34.58 -1.07 -0.34
CA THR A 213 34.78 -2.52 -0.28
C THR A 213 34.59 -2.98 1.15
N ILE A 214 33.75 -3.97 1.33
CA ILE A 214 33.49 -4.64 2.60
C ILE A 214 34.10 -6.03 2.55
N ASN A 215 34.98 -6.31 3.50
CA ASN A 215 35.62 -7.61 3.61
C ASN A 215 34.91 -8.44 4.69
N PHE A 216 34.42 -9.61 4.28
CA PHE A 216 33.89 -10.63 5.16
C PHE A 216 34.96 -11.68 5.37
N ALA A 217 35.87 -11.41 6.33
CA ALA A 217 36.88 -12.36 6.79
C ALA A 217 36.34 -13.19 7.96
N ARG A 218 36.91 -14.35 8.19
CA ARG A 218 36.66 -15.20 9.35
C ARG A 218 37.47 -14.75 10.53
#